data_9c4893d4284b7e6a381f8d26f91608a7
#
_entry.id   9c4893d4284b7e6a381f8d26f91608a7
#
_cell.length_a   1.000
_cell.length_b   1.000
_cell.length_c   1.000
_cell.angle_alpha   90.00
_cell.angle_beta   90.00
_cell.angle_gamma   90.00
#
_symmetry.space_group_name_H-M   'P 1'
#
loop_
_entity.id
_entity.type
_entity.pdbx_description
1 polymer ?
#
loop_
_entity_poly.entity_id
_entity_poly.type
_entity_poly.pdbx_seq_one_letter_code
_entity_poly.pdbx_strand_id
1 'polypeptide(L)'
;MKLLKVSGSLLLSSSLLFGCANSDENSAKETVKETKNTVSDSFSVVTDEYRKYAIGEIEEFVKATEAFTTAVKNGDVDQAKALYATSRVHYERAEPIAEVFGDLDPKIDAREGDVPEAEWGGYHRIEKGLWVENTTIGYEQYAEQLMKDVNLLRAKVDTVEVTPDLLITGAVDLLNEVSTSKVTGEEDRYSHTDLFDFAANVEGADKIFQLLNPALKEKDEELSKEIQIRFDDVFSLLNKHKNDEGYKVYTDLTEPEIKELSQAIDALAEPLSEIGIVTEAL
;
A
#
# COMPACT_ATOMS: atom_id res chain seq x y z
N MET A 1 41.52 -15.67 -45.18
CA MET A 1 41.68 -16.26 -46.54
C MET A 1 40.29 -16.41 -47.15
N LYS A 2 40.13 -15.72 -48.31
CA LYS A 2 39.16 -15.86 -49.40
C LYS A 2 37.69 -15.48 -49.11
N LEU A 3 37.39 -14.32 -49.68
CA LEU A 3 36.15 -13.84 -50.26
C LEU A 3 35.52 -14.85 -51.23
N LEU A 4 34.19 -14.84 -51.36
CA LEU A 4 33.55 -14.89 -52.67
C LEU A 4 32.25 -14.08 -52.63
N LYS A 5 32.22 -13.04 -53.49
CA LYS A 5 31.06 -12.30 -53.95
C LYS A 5 30.44 -13.09 -55.10
N VAL A 6 29.10 -13.10 -55.19
CA VAL A 6 28.44 -13.24 -56.50
C VAL A 6 27.23 -12.29 -56.55
N SER A 7 27.32 -11.39 -57.49
CA SER A 7 26.25 -10.49 -57.95
C SER A 7 25.38 -11.20 -58.99
N GLY A 8 24.12 -10.82 -59.04
CA GLY A 8 23.22 -11.20 -60.13
C GLY A 8 22.00 -10.28 -60.18
N SER A 9 22.05 -9.33 -61.10
CA SER A 9 20.96 -8.39 -61.47
C SER A 9 20.02 -8.97 -62.50
N LEU A 10 18.86 -8.30 -62.63
CA LEU A 10 17.96 -8.07 -63.79
C LEU A 10 16.58 -8.69 -63.62
N LEU A 11 15.47 -8.11 -63.97
CA LEU A 11 14.96 -6.88 -64.61
C LEU A 11 13.43 -6.81 -64.46
N LEU A 12 12.95 -5.61 -64.38
CA LEU A 12 11.66 -5.01 -64.80
C LEU A 12 10.51 -5.88 -65.28
N SER A 13 9.30 -5.63 -64.73
CA SER A 13 8.15 -5.20 -65.56
C SER A 13 7.10 -4.47 -64.71
N SER A 14 6.76 -3.31 -65.21
CA SER A 14 5.72 -2.39 -64.82
C SER A 14 4.32 -2.88 -65.08
N SER A 15 3.38 -2.72 -64.15
CA SER A 15 1.96 -2.58 -64.53
C SER A 15 1.31 -1.61 -63.54
N LEU A 16 0.96 -0.45 -64.03
CA LEU A 16 0.13 0.57 -63.42
C LEU A 16 -1.32 0.07 -63.39
N LEU A 17 -1.91 0.03 -62.17
CA LEU A 17 -3.36 0.11 -62.02
C LEU A 17 -3.66 1.13 -60.93
N PHE A 18 -4.23 2.26 -61.34
CA PHE A 18 -4.90 3.22 -60.52
C PHE A 18 -6.13 2.60 -59.87
N GLY A 19 -6.21 2.67 -58.53
CA GLY A 19 -7.41 2.36 -57.78
C GLY A 19 -7.44 3.29 -56.56
N CYS A 20 -8.21 4.36 -56.65
CA CYS A 20 -8.55 5.20 -55.51
C CYS A 20 -9.33 4.40 -54.47
N ALA A 21 -8.82 4.34 -53.25
CA ALA A 21 -9.64 4.16 -52.06
C ALA A 21 -8.93 4.85 -50.89
N ASN A 22 -9.25 6.12 -50.73
CA ASN A 22 -8.97 6.92 -49.55
C ASN A 22 -10.17 6.79 -48.65
N SER A 23 -10.06 6.06 -47.51
CA SER A 23 -10.99 6.26 -46.36
C SER A 23 -10.85 5.27 -45.20
N ASP A 24 -9.67 4.77 -44.80
CA ASP A 24 -9.60 3.98 -43.57
C ASP A 24 -8.41 4.25 -42.64
N GLU A 25 -7.38 4.98 -43.07
CA GLU A 25 -6.25 5.29 -42.17
C GLU A 25 -6.54 6.41 -41.15
N ASN A 26 -7.51 7.27 -41.40
CA ASN A 26 -7.83 8.38 -40.50
C ASN A 26 -8.75 7.94 -39.34
N SER A 27 -9.63 6.96 -39.59
CA SER A 27 -10.54 6.41 -38.57
C SER A 27 -9.78 5.58 -37.54
N ALA A 28 -8.80 4.79 -37.95
CA ALA A 28 -7.98 4.01 -37.05
C ALA A 28 -7.06 4.90 -36.15
N LYS A 29 -6.53 5.99 -36.71
CA LYS A 29 -5.69 6.93 -35.95
C LYS A 29 -6.51 7.82 -34.96
N GLU A 30 -7.74 8.17 -35.31
CA GLU A 30 -8.64 8.87 -34.39
C GLU A 30 -9.12 7.95 -33.27
N THR A 31 -9.51 6.72 -33.55
CA THR A 31 -9.96 5.74 -32.56
C THR A 31 -8.83 5.43 -31.54
N VAL A 32 -7.59 5.22 -32.00
CA VAL A 32 -6.43 4.97 -31.12
C VAL A 32 -6.08 6.22 -30.29
N LYS A 33 -6.30 7.43 -30.83
CA LYS A 33 -6.03 8.67 -30.11
C LYS A 33 -7.12 9.00 -29.07
N GLU A 34 -8.39 8.70 -29.39
CA GLU A 34 -9.50 8.80 -28.42
C GLU A 34 -9.37 7.76 -27.33
N THR A 35 -9.01 6.52 -27.62
CA THR A 35 -8.82 5.45 -26.63
C THR A 35 -7.66 5.80 -25.69
N LYS A 36 -6.53 6.28 -26.20
CA LYS A 36 -5.39 6.71 -25.35
C LYS A 36 -5.73 7.90 -24.47
N ASN A 37 -6.52 8.86 -24.93
CA ASN A 37 -6.93 9.99 -24.11
C ASN A 37 -7.91 9.56 -23.02
N THR A 38 -8.86 8.68 -23.30
CA THR A 38 -9.84 8.21 -22.30
C THR A 38 -9.20 7.36 -21.19
N VAL A 39 -8.21 6.55 -21.52
CA VAL A 39 -7.46 5.74 -20.55
C VAL A 39 -6.56 6.62 -19.69
N SER A 40 -5.81 7.57 -20.27
CA SER A 40 -5.02 8.55 -19.51
C SER A 40 -5.88 9.38 -18.58
N ASP A 41 -7.09 9.78 -19.00
CA ASP A 41 -8.03 10.53 -18.17
C ASP A 41 -8.58 9.68 -17.01
N SER A 42 -8.83 8.38 -17.22
CA SER A 42 -9.32 7.46 -16.18
C SER A 42 -8.29 7.25 -15.08
N PHE A 43 -7.03 7.05 -15.42
CA PHE A 43 -5.97 6.87 -14.41
C PHE A 43 -5.65 8.15 -13.66
N SER A 44 -5.78 9.33 -14.28
CA SER A 44 -5.59 10.60 -13.57
C SER A 44 -6.64 10.79 -12.47
N VAL A 45 -7.88 10.37 -12.70
CA VAL A 45 -8.94 10.39 -11.68
C VAL A 45 -8.62 9.45 -10.52
N VAL A 46 -8.18 8.23 -10.82
CA VAL A 46 -7.82 7.22 -9.79
C VAL A 46 -6.67 7.72 -8.91
N THR A 47 -5.60 8.23 -9.51
CA THR A 47 -4.44 8.74 -8.77
C THR A 47 -4.76 9.98 -7.94
N ASP A 48 -5.63 10.87 -8.45
CA ASP A 48 -6.10 12.04 -7.71
C ASP A 48 -7.00 11.65 -6.53
N GLU A 49 -7.86 10.66 -6.69
CA GLU A 49 -8.71 10.16 -5.60
C GLU A 49 -7.90 9.44 -4.52
N TYR A 50 -6.93 8.63 -4.92
CA TYR A 50 -6.04 8.00 -3.96
C TYR A 50 -5.18 9.04 -3.21
N ARG A 51 -4.65 10.05 -3.90
CA ARG A 51 -3.94 11.16 -3.27
C ARG A 51 -4.77 11.82 -2.18
N LYS A 52 -6.04 12.12 -2.46
CA LYS A 52 -6.95 12.72 -1.47
C LYS A 52 -7.20 11.80 -0.28
N TYR A 53 -7.37 10.50 -0.54
CA TYR A 53 -7.50 9.50 0.51
C TYR A 53 -6.27 9.45 1.41
N ALA A 54 -5.08 9.29 0.83
CA ALA A 54 -3.83 9.21 1.57
C ALA A 54 -3.55 10.49 2.39
N ILE A 55 -3.79 11.67 1.80
CA ILE A 55 -3.70 12.94 2.54
C ILE A 55 -4.66 12.95 3.73
N GLY A 56 -5.90 12.47 3.55
CA GLY A 56 -6.89 12.36 4.62
C GLY A 56 -6.44 11.43 5.75
N GLU A 57 -5.91 10.24 5.42
CA GLU A 57 -5.36 9.31 6.40
C GLU A 57 -4.17 9.93 7.15
N ILE A 58 -3.24 10.58 6.47
CA ILE A 58 -2.11 11.25 7.13
C ILE A 58 -2.57 12.42 8.01
N GLU A 59 -3.65 13.12 7.68
CA GLU A 59 -4.23 14.15 8.55
C GLU A 59 -4.84 13.56 9.83
N GLU A 60 -5.52 12.44 9.75
CA GLU A 60 -6.02 11.72 10.92
C GLU A 60 -4.86 11.11 11.72
N PHE A 61 -3.81 10.60 11.05
CA PHE A 61 -2.59 10.14 11.70
C PHE A 61 -1.93 11.23 12.56
N VAL A 62 -1.79 12.44 12.04
CA VAL A 62 -1.28 13.59 12.81
C VAL A 62 -2.09 13.81 14.09
N LYS A 63 -3.43 13.82 13.98
CA LYS A 63 -4.32 14.06 15.15
C LYS A 63 -4.23 12.91 16.17
N ALA A 64 -4.22 11.68 15.70
CA ALA A 64 -4.13 10.51 16.54
C ALA A 64 -2.76 10.42 17.24
N THR A 65 -1.66 10.71 16.51
CA THR A 65 -0.31 10.80 17.08
C THR A 65 -0.20 11.93 18.10
N GLU A 66 -0.83 13.09 17.88
CA GLU A 66 -0.85 14.18 18.85
C GLU A 66 -1.53 13.77 20.16
N ALA A 67 -2.66 13.06 20.09
CA ALA A 67 -3.35 12.53 21.25
C ALA A 67 -2.47 11.51 22.01
N PHE A 68 -1.89 10.55 21.29
CA PHE A 68 -0.99 9.55 21.84
C PHE A 68 0.25 10.17 22.51
N THR A 69 0.99 11.02 21.79
CA THR A 69 2.20 11.66 22.32
C THR A 69 1.90 12.62 23.47
N THR A 70 0.71 13.21 23.51
CA THR A 70 0.24 14.03 24.64
C THR A 70 0.02 13.16 25.87
N ALA A 71 -0.60 12.00 25.77
CA ALA A 71 -0.75 11.06 26.87
C ALA A 71 0.62 10.63 27.42
N VAL A 72 1.57 10.28 26.54
CA VAL A 72 2.95 9.95 26.93
C VAL A 72 3.61 11.10 27.71
N LYS A 73 3.56 12.32 27.21
CA LYS A 73 4.16 13.50 27.85
C LYS A 73 3.50 13.87 29.18
N ASN A 74 2.22 13.57 29.34
CA ASN A 74 1.48 13.81 30.58
C ASN A 74 1.70 12.72 31.64
N GLY A 75 2.40 11.65 31.33
CA GLY A 75 2.61 10.54 32.27
C GLY A 75 1.42 9.57 32.37
N ASP A 76 0.47 9.66 31.45
CA ASP A 76 -0.75 8.84 31.44
C ASP A 76 -0.51 7.53 30.67
N VAL A 77 0.05 6.55 31.36
CA VAL A 77 0.39 5.23 30.80
C VAL A 77 -0.85 4.51 30.25
N ASP A 78 -1.95 4.55 31.00
CA ASP A 78 -3.17 3.82 30.60
C ASP A 78 -3.79 4.43 29.34
N GLN A 79 -3.86 5.77 29.28
CA GLN A 79 -4.34 6.47 28.09
C GLN A 79 -3.42 6.28 26.90
N ALA A 80 -2.09 6.30 27.11
CA ALA A 80 -1.12 6.05 26.04
C ALA A 80 -1.29 4.65 25.46
N LYS A 81 -1.41 3.63 26.32
CA LYS A 81 -1.69 2.25 25.86
C LYS A 81 -3.00 2.13 25.09
N ALA A 82 -4.07 2.78 25.55
CA ALA A 82 -5.37 2.74 24.89
C ALA A 82 -5.36 3.42 23.51
N LEU A 83 -4.47 4.40 23.29
CA LEU A 83 -4.36 5.13 22.03
C LEU A 83 -3.35 4.50 21.05
N TYR A 84 -2.45 3.64 21.50
CA TYR A 84 -1.32 3.14 20.71
C TYR A 84 -1.77 2.52 19.38
N ALA A 85 -2.48 1.42 19.42
CA ALA A 85 -2.90 0.70 18.21
C ALA A 85 -3.79 1.55 17.30
N THR A 86 -4.77 2.25 17.88
CA THR A 86 -5.72 3.06 17.10
C THR A 86 -5.10 4.28 16.45
N SER A 87 -3.96 4.78 16.96
CA SER A 87 -3.25 5.89 16.33
C SER A 87 -2.42 5.46 15.12
N ARG A 88 -1.96 4.21 15.06
CA ARG A 88 -1.14 3.66 13.98
C ARG A 88 -1.95 3.35 12.71
N VAL A 89 -3.19 2.88 12.85
CA VAL A 89 -4.00 2.40 11.71
C VAL A 89 -4.09 3.36 10.52
N HIS A 90 -3.98 4.65 10.75
CA HIS A 90 -4.00 5.66 9.69
C HIS A 90 -2.70 5.68 8.88
N TYR A 91 -1.56 5.44 9.55
CA TYR A 91 -0.26 5.28 8.89
C TYR A 91 -0.26 4.03 8.03
N GLU A 92 -0.65 2.91 8.60
CA GLU A 92 -0.72 1.61 7.95
C GLU A 92 -1.60 1.60 6.68
N ARG A 93 -2.73 2.31 6.68
CA ARG A 93 -3.57 2.48 5.50
C ARG A 93 -2.93 3.31 4.39
N ALA A 94 -2.06 4.26 4.74
CA ALA A 94 -1.43 5.19 3.82
C ALA A 94 0.05 4.86 3.57
N GLU A 95 0.55 3.75 4.07
CA GLU A 95 1.94 3.32 4.03
C GLU A 95 2.55 3.38 2.63
N PRO A 96 1.88 2.97 1.52
CA PRO A 96 2.43 3.09 0.17
C PRO A 96 2.85 4.52 -0.20
N ILE A 97 2.24 5.54 0.40
CA ILE A 97 2.64 6.93 0.22
C ILE A 97 3.69 7.36 1.25
N ALA A 98 3.61 6.85 2.48
CA ALA A 98 4.56 7.17 3.54
C ALA A 98 5.95 6.64 3.21
N GLU A 99 6.06 5.42 2.68
CA GLU A 99 7.31 4.78 2.27
C GLU A 99 8.05 5.49 1.13
N VAL A 100 7.37 6.27 0.29
CA VAL A 100 8.04 7.14 -0.70
C VAL A 100 9.07 8.06 -0.03
N PHE A 101 8.87 8.37 1.25
CA PHE A 101 9.79 9.16 2.07
C PHE A 101 10.64 8.26 2.98
N GLY A 102 11.33 7.29 2.41
CA GLY A 102 12.07 6.23 3.09
C GLY A 102 13.06 6.66 4.20
N ASP A 103 13.33 7.96 4.35
CA ASP A 103 14.08 8.52 5.47
C ASP A 103 13.18 8.84 6.70
N LEU A 104 11.86 8.87 6.54
CA LEU A 104 10.89 9.12 7.61
C LEU A 104 10.29 7.85 8.17
N ASP A 105 10.06 6.86 7.34
CA ASP A 105 9.51 5.58 7.77
C ASP A 105 10.26 4.99 8.97
N PRO A 106 11.57 4.74 8.94
CA PRO A 106 12.27 4.17 10.10
C PRO A 106 12.30 5.10 11.32
N LYS A 107 12.00 6.39 11.20
CA LYS A 107 11.89 7.31 12.35
C LYS A 107 10.53 7.24 13.02
N ILE A 108 9.51 6.82 12.28
CA ILE A 108 8.13 6.71 12.76
C ILE A 108 7.87 5.28 13.25
N ASP A 109 8.31 4.27 12.50
CA ASP A 109 7.82 2.91 12.61
C ASP A 109 8.88 1.80 12.76
N ALA A 110 10.19 2.12 12.83
CA ALA A 110 11.21 1.09 13.00
C ALA A 110 11.04 0.32 14.32
N ARG A 111 11.07 -1.00 14.23
CA ARG A 111 11.06 -1.92 15.37
C ARG A 111 12.46 -2.03 15.99
N GLU A 112 12.54 -2.56 17.20
CA GLU A 112 13.83 -2.82 17.86
C GLU A 112 14.73 -3.72 17.01
N GLY A 113 15.89 -3.19 16.60
CA GLY A 113 16.87 -3.91 15.80
C GLY A 113 16.82 -3.62 14.29
N ASP A 114 15.80 -2.94 13.78
CA ASP A 114 15.72 -2.53 12.38
C ASP A 114 16.71 -1.40 12.08
N VAL A 115 16.99 -0.57 13.09
CA VAL A 115 17.97 0.51 13.04
C VAL A 115 18.95 0.41 14.22
N PRO A 116 20.12 1.09 14.19
CA PRO A 116 20.99 1.16 15.34
C PRO A 116 20.28 1.68 16.59
N GLU A 117 20.54 1.12 17.77
CA GLU A 117 19.89 1.50 19.05
C GLU A 117 19.92 3.01 19.32
N ALA A 118 20.97 3.71 18.92
CA ALA A 118 21.12 5.14 19.11
C ALA A 118 20.21 5.97 18.17
N GLU A 119 19.66 5.37 17.14
CA GLU A 119 18.80 5.98 16.14
C GLU A 119 17.34 5.52 16.29
N TRP A 120 17.12 4.48 17.12
CA TRP A 120 15.81 3.89 17.31
C TRP A 120 14.89 4.81 18.12
N GLY A 121 13.82 5.25 17.48
CA GLY A 121 12.75 6.10 18.01
C GLY A 121 11.38 5.59 17.60
N GLY A 122 10.45 6.52 17.37
CA GLY A 122 9.16 6.19 16.79
C GLY A 122 8.19 5.50 17.78
N TYR A 123 7.16 4.91 17.19
CA TYR A 123 6.08 4.26 17.94
C TYR A 123 6.57 3.07 18.75
N HIS A 124 7.34 2.16 18.15
CA HIS A 124 7.78 0.91 18.80
C HIS A 124 8.80 1.16 19.94
N ARG A 125 9.52 2.28 19.89
CA ARG A 125 10.36 2.68 21.03
C ARG A 125 9.49 3.04 22.24
N ILE A 126 8.40 3.78 22.02
CA ILE A 126 7.46 4.17 23.08
C ILE A 126 6.66 2.97 23.55
N GLU A 127 6.25 2.08 22.64
CA GLU A 127 5.59 0.81 22.93
C GLU A 127 6.37 -0.01 23.98
N LYS A 128 7.69 -0.17 23.79
CA LYS A 128 8.54 -0.86 24.77
C LYS A 128 8.45 -0.24 26.15
N GLY A 129 8.51 1.08 26.25
CA GLY A 129 8.36 1.79 27.52
C GLY A 129 7.01 1.54 28.19
N LEU A 130 5.96 1.54 27.40
CA LEU A 130 4.60 1.36 27.90
C LEU A 130 4.34 -0.09 28.38
N TRP A 131 4.75 -1.10 27.64
CA TRP A 131 4.40 -2.49 27.94
C TRP A 131 5.45 -3.24 28.76
N VAL A 132 6.75 -2.98 28.53
CA VAL A 132 7.82 -3.67 29.25
C VAL A 132 8.17 -2.95 30.55
N GLU A 133 8.32 -1.63 30.49
CA GLU A 133 8.74 -0.83 31.65
C GLU A 133 7.55 -0.25 32.43
N ASN A 134 6.37 -0.26 31.84
CA ASN A 134 5.12 0.30 32.37
C ASN A 134 5.27 1.76 32.81
N THR A 135 5.93 2.57 31.97
CA THR A 135 6.25 3.97 32.25
C THR A 135 6.26 4.81 30.99
N THR A 136 6.07 6.12 31.16
CA THR A 136 6.33 7.14 30.14
C THR A 136 7.55 7.99 30.51
N ILE A 137 8.09 7.83 31.71
CA ILE A 137 9.23 8.62 32.20
C ILE A 137 10.47 8.29 31.37
N GLY A 138 11.04 9.34 30.74
CA GLY A 138 12.19 9.20 29.83
C GLY A 138 11.80 8.96 28.36
N TYR A 139 10.50 8.81 28.08
CA TYR A 139 9.97 8.64 26.72
C TYR A 139 9.41 9.93 26.11
N GLU A 140 9.34 11.02 26.87
CA GLU A 140 8.82 12.32 26.41
C GLU A 140 9.59 12.84 25.19
N GLN A 141 10.90 12.65 25.15
CA GLN A 141 11.73 13.06 24.01
C GLN A 141 11.42 12.26 22.74
N TYR A 142 11.11 10.97 22.87
CA TYR A 142 10.69 10.14 21.71
C TYR A 142 9.31 10.56 21.20
N ALA A 143 8.39 10.86 22.11
CA ALA A 143 7.08 11.39 21.77
C ALA A 143 7.16 12.76 21.04
N GLU A 144 8.06 13.66 21.51
CA GLU A 144 8.30 14.93 20.84
C GLU A 144 8.94 14.77 19.45
N GLN A 145 9.88 13.82 19.31
CA GLN A 145 10.51 13.56 18.03
C GLN A 145 9.53 12.91 17.05
N LEU A 146 8.77 11.89 17.48
CA LEU A 146 7.73 11.26 16.69
C LEU A 146 6.75 12.28 16.12
N MET A 147 6.26 13.21 16.97
CA MET A 147 5.34 14.25 16.52
C MET A 147 5.96 15.18 15.46
N LYS A 148 7.27 15.46 15.56
CA LYS A 148 7.98 16.24 14.53
C LYS A 148 8.08 15.47 13.21
N ASP A 149 8.39 14.18 13.26
CA ASP A 149 8.56 13.34 12.07
C ASP A 149 7.20 13.13 11.37
N VAL A 150 6.13 12.90 12.12
CA VAL A 150 4.76 12.81 11.60
C VAL A 150 4.29 14.13 10.97
N ASN A 151 4.59 15.28 11.59
CA ASN A 151 4.29 16.58 10.97
C ASN A 151 5.13 16.82 9.70
N LEU A 152 6.36 16.34 9.67
CA LEU A 152 7.20 16.42 8.47
C LEU A 152 6.65 15.53 7.35
N LEU A 153 6.18 14.31 7.66
CA LEU A 153 5.48 13.45 6.72
C LEU A 153 4.26 14.15 6.13
N ARG A 154 3.40 14.75 7.00
CA ARG A 154 2.24 15.52 6.52
C ARG A 154 2.62 16.67 5.60
N ALA A 155 3.70 17.39 5.89
CA ALA A 155 4.16 18.48 5.05
C ALA A 155 4.69 18.01 3.69
N LYS A 156 5.20 16.79 3.61
CA LYS A 156 5.77 16.20 2.39
C LYS A 156 4.73 15.48 1.52
N VAL A 157 3.68 14.91 2.10
CA VAL A 157 2.74 14.04 1.39
C VAL A 157 2.08 14.72 0.18
N ASP A 158 1.87 16.04 0.23
CA ASP A 158 1.34 16.82 -0.90
C ASP A 158 2.26 16.83 -2.12
N THR A 159 3.56 16.49 -1.95
CA THR A 159 4.57 16.52 -3.02
C THR A 159 4.74 15.19 -3.73
N VAL A 160 4.09 14.12 -3.28
CA VAL A 160 4.20 12.79 -3.90
C VAL A 160 3.49 12.79 -5.25
N GLU A 161 4.20 12.30 -6.26
CA GLU A 161 3.60 11.96 -7.54
C GLU A 161 2.97 10.56 -7.43
N VAL A 162 1.65 10.52 -7.37
CA VAL A 162 0.92 9.26 -7.35
C VAL A 162 0.77 8.75 -8.77
N THR A 163 1.32 7.58 -9.06
CA THR A 163 1.22 6.91 -10.35
C THR A 163 0.43 5.61 -10.23
N PRO A 164 -0.14 5.06 -11.31
CA PRO A 164 -0.77 3.74 -11.28
C PRO A 164 0.17 2.65 -10.79
N ASP A 165 1.44 2.68 -11.21
CA ASP A 165 2.46 1.71 -10.79
C ASP A 165 2.71 1.78 -9.28
N LEU A 166 2.79 2.99 -8.71
CA LEU A 166 2.92 3.16 -7.26
C LEU A 166 1.73 2.54 -6.52
N LEU A 167 0.51 2.70 -7.03
CA LEU A 167 -0.68 2.13 -6.40
C LEU A 167 -0.68 0.61 -6.43
N ILE A 168 -0.39 0.03 -7.59
CA ILE A 168 -0.41 -1.43 -7.77
C ILE A 168 0.71 -2.07 -6.93
N THR A 169 1.93 -1.54 -7.04
CA THR A 169 3.08 -2.02 -6.26
C THR A 169 2.80 -1.86 -4.76
N GLY A 170 2.34 -0.69 -4.33
CA GLY A 170 2.04 -0.44 -2.93
C GLY A 170 0.95 -1.35 -2.36
N ALA A 171 -0.11 -1.66 -3.11
CA ALA A 171 -1.12 -2.62 -2.65
C ALA A 171 -0.56 -4.03 -2.48
N VAL A 172 0.33 -4.47 -3.38
CA VAL A 172 0.99 -5.77 -3.30
C VAL A 172 2.00 -5.80 -2.15
N ASP A 173 2.76 -4.73 -1.96
CA ASP A 173 3.78 -4.63 -0.90
C ASP A 173 3.13 -4.65 0.49
N LEU A 174 2.02 -3.94 0.71
CA LEU A 174 1.22 -4.03 1.94
C LEU A 174 0.86 -5.48 2.28
N LEU A 175 0.32 -6.24 1.29
CA LEU A 175 -0.06 -7.64 1.53
C LEU A 175 1.15 -8.56 1.74
N ASN A 176 2.26 -8.31 1.05
CA ASN A 176 3.51 -9.05 1.26
C ASN A 176 4.08 -8.80 2.65
N GLU A 177 4.03 -7.57 3.15
CA GLU A 177 4.45 -7.26 4.50
C GLU A 177 3.59 -7.97 5.54
N VAL A 178 2.27 -7.93 5.36
CA VAL A 178 1.34 -8.68 6.22
C VAL A 178 1.68 -10.18 6.22
N SER A 179 1.93 -10.79 5.06
CA SER A 179 2.16 -12.25 4.96
C SER A 179 3.52 -12.68 5.47
N THR A 180 4.54 -11.82 5.42
CA THR A 180 5.92 -12.17 5.76
C THR A 180 6.37 -11.68 7.15
N SER A 181 5.84 -10.55 7.61
CA SER A 181 6.24 -9.88 8.84
C SER A 181 5.09 -9.88 9.86
N LYS A 182 4.00 -9.17 9.59
CA LYS A 182 2.93 -8.94 10.58
C LYS A 182 2.20 -10.22 10.99
N VAL A 183 2.08 -11.21 10.09
CA VAL A 183 1.52 -12.53 10.40
C VAL A 183 2.34 -13.36 11.41
N THR A 184 3.56 -12.93 11.71
CA THR A 184 4.39 -13.59 12.73
C THR A 184 4.13 -13.06 14.14
N GLY A 185 3.40 -11.94 14.29
CA GLY A 185 3.22 -11.23 15.57
C GLY A 185 4.46 -10.45 16.02
N GLU A 186 5.33 -10.11 15.07
CA GLU A 186 6.59 -9.39 15.33
C GLU A 186 6.48 -7.88 15.07
N GLU A 187 5.32 -7.41 14.64
CA GLU A 187 5.07 -5.97 14.45
C GLU A 187 5.01 -5.27 15.79
N ASP A 188 3.99 -5.56 16.55
CA ASP A 188 3.75 -4.99 17.87
C ASP A 188 4.29 -5.90 18.99
N ARG A 189 5.61 -6.03 19.07
CA ARG A 189 6.32 -7.03 19.88
C ARG A 189 6.00 -6.99 21.36
N TYR A 190 5.50 -5.88 21.88
CA TYR A 190 5.29 -5.69 23.29
C TYR A 190 3.81 -5.53 23.65
N SER A 191 3.04 -4.88 22.80
CA SER A 191 1.60 -4.69 22.98
C SER A 191 0.78 -5.87 22.45
N HIS A 192 1.31 -6.56 21.43
CA HIS A 192 0.64 -7.62 20.69
C HIS A 192 -0.65 -7.15 20.01
N THR A 193 -0.67 -5.89 19.56
CA THR A 193 -1.82 -5.29 18.87
C THR A 193 -1.77 -5.45 17.35
N ASP A 194 -0.90 -6.28 16.83
CA ASP A 194 -0.60 -6.54 15.41
C ASP A 194 -1.84 -6.66 14.50
N LEU A 195 -2.98 -7.15 15.01
CA LEU A 195 -4.20 -7.28 14.20
C LEU A 195 -4.80 -5.92 13.78
N PHE A 196 -4.48 -4.84 14.48
CA PHE A 196 -4.90 -3.49 14.06
C PHE A 196 -4.13 -3.07 12.81
N ASP A 197 -2.82 -3.25 12.82
CA ASP A 197 -1.95 -2.90 11.70
C ASP A 197 -2.20 -3.82 10.50
N PHE A 198 -2.32 -5.12 10.77
CA PHE A 198 -2.72 -6.10 9.76
C PHE A 198 -4.03 -5.70 9.04
N ALA A 199 -5.07 -5.38 9.81
CA ALA A 199 -6.35 -4.98 9.23
C ALA A 199 -6.23 -3.67 8.45
N ALA A 200 -5.46 -2.70 8.95
CA ALA A 200 -5.27 -1.40 8.31
C ALA A 200 -4.50 -1.52 6.97
N ASN A 201 -3.48 -2.37 6.89
CA ASN A 201 -2.79 -2.64 5.62
C ASN A 201 -3.73 -3.29 4.59
N VAL A 202 -4.56 -4.26 5.01
CA VAL A 202 -5.56 -4.87 4.12
C VAL A 202 -6.59 -3.83 3.66
N GLU A 203 -7.04 -2.94 4.54
CA GLU A 203 -7.94 -1.83 4.20
C GLU A 203 -7.29 -0.85 3.22
N GLY A 204 -6.00 -0.56 3.36
CA GLY A 204 -5.21 0.26 2.43
C GLY A 204 -5.12 -0.37 1.04
N ALA A 205 -4.80 -1.67 0.98
CA ALA A 205 -4.76 -2.43 -0.27
C ALA A 205 -6.15 -2.53 -0.93
N ASP A 206 -7.21 -2.77 -0.16
CA ASP A 206 -8.60 -2.78 -0.67
C ASP A 206 -8.99 -1.41 -1.23
N LYS A 207 -8.59 -0.31 -0.57
CA LYS A 207 -8.86 1.03 -1.09
C LYS A 207 -8.24 1.24 -2.47
N ILE A 208 -7.02 0.79 -2.68
CA ILE A 208 -6.35 0.85 -3.98
C ILE A 208 -7.11 0.00 -5.00
N PHE A 209 -7.45 -1.25 -4.64
CA PHE A 209 -8.24 -2.13 -5.50
C PHE A 209 -9.57 -1.50 -5.89
N GLN A 210 -10.33 -0.96 -4.94
CA GLN A 210 -11.64 -0.34 -5.22
C GLN A 210 -11.53 0.83 -6.22
N LEU A 211 -10.45 1.59 -6.19
CA LEU A 211 -10.22 2.68 -7.14
C LEU A 211 -9.85 2.18 -8.53
N LEU A 212 -9.07 1.10 -8.63
CA LEU A 212 -8.67 0.48 -9.90
C LEU A 212 -9.75 -0.43 -10.49
N ASN A 213 -10.63 -0.97 -9.66
CA ASN A 213 -11.60 -2.01 -10.01
C ASN A 213 -12.54 -1.64 -11.18
N PRO A 214 -13.05 -0.40 -11.34
CA PRO A 214 -13.87 -0.06 -12.51
C PRO A 214 -13.14 -0.30 -13.84
N ALA A 215 -11.86 0.09 -13.92
CA ALA A 215 -11.05 -0.12 -15.12
C ALA A 215 -10.65 -1.59 -15.30
N LEU A 216 -10.31 -2.29 -14.22
CA LEU A 216 -10.01 -3.71 -14.23
C LEU A 216 -11.23 -4.51 -14.72
N LYS A 217 -12.41 -4.25 -14.21
CA LYS A 217 -13.64 -4.94 -14.55
C LYS A 217 -14.01 -4.83 -16.04
N GLU A 218 -13.68 -3.72 -16.68
CA GLU A 218 -13.88 -3.54 -18.12
C GLU A 218 -12.92 -4.41 -18.95
N LYS A 219 -11.78 -4.78 -18.41
CA LYS A 219 -10.72 -5.55 -19.07
C LYS A 219 -10.76 -7.03 -18.73
N ASP A 220 -10.92 -7.32 -17.45
CA ASP A 220 -10.97 -8.68 -16.89
C ASP A 220 -11.98 -8.72 -15.72
N GLU A 221 -13.22 -9.03 -16.05
CA GLU A 221 -14.29 -9.15 -15.05
C GLU A 221 -14.07 -10.36 -14.12
N GLU A 222 -13.40 -11.41 -14.59
CA GLU A 222 -13.16 -12.63 -13.80
C GLU A 222 -12.10 -12.33 -12.74
N LEU A 223 -10.98 -11.71 -13.10
CA LEU A 223 -9.95 -11.28 -12.15
C LEU A 223 -10.51 -10.28 -11.13
N SER A 224 -11.31 -9.30 -11.58
CA SER A 224 -11.99 -8.34 -10.70
C SER A 224 -12.84 -9.04 -9.63
N LYS A 225 -13.62 -10.05 -10.01
CA LYS A 225 -14.45 -10.82 -9.09
C LYS A 225 -13.62 -11.68 -8.14
N GLU A 226 -12.58 -12.31 -8.65
CA GLU A 226 -11.68 -13.12 -7.83
C GLU A 226 -11.04 -12.29 -6.73
N ILE A 227 -10.45 -11.14 -7.06
CA ILE A 227 -9.83 -10.25 -6.07
C ILE A 227 -10.85 -9.79 -5.01
N GLN A 228 -12.07 -9.41 -5.44
CA GLN A 228 -13.11 -9.01 -4.49
C GLN A 228 -13.46 -10.13 -3.51
N ILE A 229 -13.61 -11.36 -3.99
CA ILE A 229 -13.90 -12.52 -3.13
C ILE A 229 -12.76 -12.74 -2.11
N ARG A 230 -11.49 -12.60 -2.54
CA ARG A 230 -10.34 -12.75 -1.64
C ARG A 230 -10.30 -11.68 -0.55
N PHE A 231 -10.59 -10.41 -0.88
CA PHE A 231 -10.75 -9.37 0.14
C PHE A 231 -11.87 -9.70 1.12
N ASP A 232 -13.03 -10.14 0.63
CA ASP A 232 -14.17 -10.52 1.47
C ASP A 232 -13.81 -11.69 2.42
N ASP A 233 -13.04 -12.68 1.94
CA ASP A 233 -12.54 -13.79 2.73
C ASP A 233 -11.62 -13.29 3.86
N VAL A 234 -10.64 -12.44 3.56
CA VAL A 234 -9.72 -11.87 4.56
C VAL A 234 -10.48 -11.05 5.60
N PHE A 235 -11.36 -10.15 5.18
CA PHE A 235 -12.18 -9.35 6.12
C PHE A 235 -13.10 -10.23 6.98
N SER A 236 -13.64 -11.32 6.41
CA SER A 236 -14.44 -12.29 7.18
C SER A 236 -13.62 -12.95 8.27
N LEU A 237 -12.36 -13.30 7.99
CA LEU A 237 -11.44 -13.85 8.98
C LEU A 237 -11.10 -12.85 10.07
N LEU A 238 -10.68 -11.64 9.69
CA LEU A 238 -10.36 -10.56 10.63
C LEU A 238 -11.55 -10.23 11.56
N ASN A 239 -12.76 -10.24 11.03
CA ASN A 239 -13.96 -9.98 11.82
C ASN A 239 -14.22 -11.03 12.91
N LYS A 240 -13.73 -12.29 12.77
CA LYS A 240 -13.82 -13.31 13.83
C LYS A 240 -12.97 -12.95 15.07
N HIS A 241 -11.98 -12.08 14.88
CA HIS A 241 -11.03 -11.68 15.91
C HIS A 241 -11.33 -10.30 16.52
N LYS A 242 -12.44 -9.65 16.11
CA LYS A 242 -12.90 -8.40 16.73
C LYS A 242 -13.51 -8.64 18.10
N ASN A 243 -13.31 -7.65 18.98
CA ASN A 243 -13.92 -7.54 20.31
C ASN A 243 -14.41 -6.11 20.55
N ASP A 244 -14.85 -5.81 21.77
CA ASP A 244 -15.35 -4.48 22.15
C ASP A 244 -14.27 -3.37 22.11
N GLU A 245 -12.97 -3.75 22.15
CA GLU A 245 -11.81 -2.85 22.09
C GLU A 245 -11.21 -2.72 20.67
N GLY A 246 -11.80 -3.40 19.70
CA GLY A 246 -11.37 -3.44 18.31
C GLY A 246 -10.94 -4.86 17.91
N TYR A 247 -9.73 -5.27 18.23
CA TYR A 247 -9.22 -6.61 17.98
C TYR A 247 -8.65 -7.24 19.25
N LYS A 248 -8.71 -8.57 19.36
CA LYS A 248 -7.98 -9.32 20.40
C LYS A 248 -6.46 -9.21 20.18
N VAL A 249 -5.68 -9.35 21.24
CA VAL A 249 -4.22 -9.36 21.13
C VAL A 249 -3.75 -10.56 20.32
N TYR A 250 -2.68 -10.40 19.56
CA TYR A 250 -2.18 -11.40 18.62
C TYR A 250 -1.81 -12.72 19.28
N THR A 251 -1.27 -12.67 20.49
CA THR A 251 -0.91 -13.83 21.31
C THR A 251 -2.11 -14.72 21.73
N ASP A 252 -3.33 -14.24 21.58
CA ASP A 252 -4.55 -15.00 21.81
C ASP A 252 -5.00 -15.81 20.58
N LEU A 253 -4.33 -15.64 19.43
CA LEU A 253 -4.59 -16.45 18.25
C LEU A 253 -3.96 -17.83 18.41
N THR A 254 -4.69 -18.83 17.95
CA THR A 254 -4.15 -20.18 17.83
C THR A 254 -3.33 -20.34 16.53
N GLU A 255 -2.38 -21.29 16.51
CA GLU A 255 -1.62 -21.59 15.28
C GLU A 255 -2.51 -21.86 14.05
N PRO A 256 -3.66 -22.57 14.14
CA PRO A 256 -4.57 -22.71 13.01
C PRO A 256 -5.17 -21.39 12.53
N GLU A 257 -5.51 -20.45 13.42
CA GLU A 257 -6.06 -19.15 13.07
C GLU A 257 -5.01 -18.27 12.36
N ILE A 258 -3.78 -18.27 12.87
CA ILE A 258 -2.64 -17.57 12.24
C ILE A 258 -2.39 -18.12 10.83
N LYS A 259 -2.39 -19.45 10.69
CA LYS A 259 -2.22 -20.09 9.39
C LYS A 259 -3.36 -19.78 8.43
N GLU A 260 -4.61 -19.73 8.91
CA GLU A 260 -5.78 -19.39 8.09
C GLU A 260 -5.66 -17.94 7.56
N LEU A 261 -5.24 -16.99 8.40
CA LEU A 261 -4.98 -15.61 8.02
C LEU A 261 -3.84 -15.52 6.98
N SER A 262 -2.70 -16.15 7.23
CA SER A 262 -1.56 -16.16 6.30
C SER A 262 -1.97 -16.70 4.92
N GLN A 263 -2.67 -17.83 4.89
CA GLN A 263 -3.11 -18.45 3.62
C GLN A 263 -4.12 -17.57 2.87
N ALA A 264 -4.97 -16.84 3.58
CA ALA A 264 -5.92 -15.93 2.96
C ALA A 264 -5.24 -14.72 2.34
N ILE A 265 -4.21 -14.18 3.00
CA ILE A 265 -3.40 -13.08 2.47
C ILE A 265 -2.61 -13.53 1.24
N ASP A 266 -1.94 -14.68 1.28
CA ASP A 266 -1.21 -15.23 0.14
C ASP A 266 -2.15 -15.43 -1.08
N ALA A 267 -3.35 -15.98 -0.83
CA ALA A 267 -4.36 -16.18 -1.87
C ALA A 267 -4.95 -14.87 -2.42
N LEU A 268 -4.86 -13.77 -1.69
CA LEU A 268 -5.25 -12.42 -2.17
C LEU A 268 -4.10 -11.76 -2.93
N ALA A 269 -2.87 -11.85 -2.44
CA ALA A 269 -1.71 -11.18 -3.04
C ALA A 269 -1.43 -11.67 -4.46
N GLU A 270 -1.63 -12.95 -4.74
CA GLU A 270 -1.40 -13.54 -6.06
C GLU A 270 -2.26 -12.87 -7.16
N PRO A 271 -3.61 -12.90 -7.12
CA PRO A 271 -4.42 -12.28 -8.14
C PRO A 271 -4.33 -10.74 -8.12
N LEU A 272 -4.07 -10.11 -6.97
CA LEU A 272 -3.88 -8.67 -6.89
C LEU A 272 -2.67 -8.21 -7.71
N SER A 273 -1.57 -8.98 -7.72
CA SER A 273 -0.36 -8.69 -8.49
C SER A 273 -0.60 -8.72 -10.01
N GLU A 274 -1.62 -9.44 -10.48
CA GLU A 274 -1.96 -9.52 -11.90
C GLU A 274 -2.58 -8.23 -12.46
N ILE A 275 -3.08 -7.34 -11.59
CA ILE A 275 -3.64 -6.03 -12.01
C ILE A 275 -2.61 -5.26 -12.84
N GLY A 276 -1.32 -5.28 -12.46
CA GLY A 276 -0.24 -4.62 -13.18
C GLY A 276 -0.16 -5.07 -14.65
N ILE A 277 -0.24 -6.37 -14.89
CA ILE A 277 -0.16 -6.95 -16.23
C ILE A 277 -1.35 -6.52 -17.09
N VAL A 278 -2.56 -6.49 -16.50
CA VAL A 278 -3.79 -6.10 -17.21
C VAL A 278 -3.79 -4.60 -17.51
N THR A 279 -3.22 -3.78 -16.63
CA THR A 279 -3.19 -2.32 -16.80
C THR A 279 -2.05 -1.83 -17.69
N GLU A 280 -0.89 -2.52 -17.76
CA GLU A 280 0.20 -2.22 -18.71
C GLU A 280 -0.22 -2.44 -20.18
N ALA A 281 -1.26 -3.23 -20.41
CA ALA A 281 -1.81 -3.45 -21.76
C ALA A 281 -2.71 -2.27 -22.24
N LEU A 282 -2.76 -1.17 -21.50
CA LEU A 282 -3.47 0.06 -21.82
C LEU A 282 -2.56 1.13 -22.43
#